data_be8589ad39b8a750c6f59eabfe282ce7
#
_entry.id   be8589ad39b8a750c6f59eabfe282ce7
#
_cell.length_a   1.000
_cell.length_b   1.000
_cell.length_c   1.000
_cell.angle_alpha   90.00
_cell.angle_beta   90.00
_cell.angle_gamma   90.00
#
_symmetry.space_group_name_H-M   'P 1'
#
loop_
_entity.id
_entity.type
_entity.pdbx_description
1 polymer ?
#
loop_
_entity_poly.entity_id
_entity_poly.type
_entity_poly.pdbx_seq_one_letter_code
_entity_poly.pdbx_strand_id
1 'polypeptide(L)'
;IGRGSAAIAEGFGMNVLARGERARALEILWFVQRYLLRLVRIQEKRTERWLTPTKALEEDLSPEAYARYRACTASLEGAQLEDAYHAAWIWGRALIRDLAHDYDVEDQGTLVRKLDGHFADVLCDCKLSGNRD
;
A
#
# COMPACT_ATOMS: atom_id res chain seq x y z
N ILE A 1 1.51 9.61 11.24
CA ILE A 1 1.51 8.26 11.81
C ILE A 1 1.25 7.23 10.74
N GLY A 2 0.10 7.26 10.02
CA GLY A 2 -0.15 6.38 8.87
C GLY A 2 0.88 6.54 7.76
N ARG A 3 1.42 7.75 7.59
CA ARG A 3 2.51 8.02 6.65
C ARG A 3 3.78 7.26 7.00
N GLY A 4 4.06 7.09 8.30
CA GLY A 4 5.25 6.41 8.75
C GLY A 4 5.28 4.95 8.33
N SER A 5 4.17 4.25 8.51
CA SER A 5 4.08 2.81 8.17
C SER A 5 4.24 2.56 6.68
N ALA A 6 3.55 3.34 5.84
CA ALA A 6 3.66 3.21 4.39
C ALA A 6 5.07 3.56 3.90
N ALA A 7 5.65 4.65 4.42
CA ALA A 7 7.00 5.08 4.05
C ALA A 7 8.05 4.05 4.47
N ILE A 8 7.90 3.42 5.64
CA ILE A 8 8.81 2.37 6.11
C ILE A 8 8.78 1.17 5.16
N ALA A 9 7.59 0.71 4.74
CA ALA A 9 7.47 -0.41 3.83
C ALA A 9 8.07 -0.11 2.46
N GLU A 10 7.80 1.07 1.92
CA GLU A 10 8.35 1.48 0.64
C GLU A 10 9.88 1.62 0.70
N GLY A 11 10.41 2.22 1.77
CA GLY A 11 11.84 2.33 1.99
C GLY A 11 12.51 0.98 2.08
N PHE A 12 11.89 0.04 2.79
CA PHE A 12 12.37 -1.33 2.89
C PHE A 12 12.39 -2.03 1.52
N GLY A 13 11.31 -1.89 0.76
CA GLY A 13 11.22 -2.45 -0.58
C GLY A 13 12.26 -1.87 -1.55
N MET A 14 12.48 -0.56 -1.50
CA MET A 14 13.49 0.09 -2.34
C MET A 14 14.91 -0.36 -1.96
N ASN A 15 15.20 -0.54 -0.68
CA ASN A 15 16.50 -1.06 -0.23
C ASN A 15 16.73 -2.49 -0.72
N VAL A 16 15.70 -3.32 -0.66
CA VAL A 16 15.75 -4.70 -1.16
C VAL A 16 15.99 -4.71 -2.66
N LEU A 17 15.31 -3.85 -3.40
CA LEU A 17 15.48 -3.72 -4.85
C LEU A 17 16.90 -3.25 -5.19
N ALA A 18 17.43 -2.29 -4.45
CA ALA A 18 18.79 -1.79 -4.64
C ALA A 18 19.85 -2.88 -4.46
N ARG A 19 19.57 -3.90 -3.65
CA ARG A 19 20.45 -5.07 -3.48
C ARG A 19 20.28 -6.12 -4.57
N GLY A 20 19.39 -5.90 -5.52
CA GLY A 20 19.12 -6.83 -6.62
C GLY A 20 18.14 -7.95 -6.28
N GLU A 21 17.48 -7.90 -5.14
CA GLU A 21 16.49 -8.90 -4.72
C GLU A 21 15.11 -8.58 -5.29
N ARG A 22 14.94 -8.80 -6.59
CA ARG A 22 13.73 -8.38 -7.31
C ARG A 22 12.48 -9.14 -6.88
N ALA A 23 12.57 -10.43 -6.70
CA ALA A 23 11.41 -11.24 -6.26
C ALA A 23 10.91 -10.78 -4.89
N ARG A 24 11.83 -10.48 -3.98
CA ARG A 24 11.47 -9.98 -2.66
C ARG A 24 10.89 -8.58 -2.74
N ALA A 25 11.43 -7.72 -3.58
CA ALA A 25 10.89 -6.38 -3.81
C ALA A 25 9.45 -6.45 -4.34
N LEU A 26 9.17 -7.39 -5.25
CA LEU A 26 7.81 -7.60 -5.75
C LEU A 26 6.87 -8.09 -4.65
N GLU A 27 7.32 -8.98 -3.79
CA GLU A 27 6.54 -9.45 -2.65
C GLU A 27 6.18 -8.30 -1.70
N ILE A 28 7.14 -7.44 -1.38
CA ILE A 28 6.91 -6.29 -0.51
C ILE A 28 5.97 -5.29 -1.17
N LEU A 29 6.10 -5.09 -2.48
CA LEU A 29 5.20 -4.21 -3.23
C LEU A 29 3.75 -4.69 -3.12
N TRP A 30 3.52 -5.99 -3.11
CA TRP A 30 2.19 -6.55 -2.92
C TRP A 30 1.56 -6.11 -1.58
N PHE A 31 2.33 -6.10 -0.50
CA PHE A 31 1.84 -5.59 0.78
C PHE A 31 1.53 -4.10 0.73
N VAL A 32 2.36 -3.31 0.07
CA VAL A 32 2.11 -1.88 -0.14
C VAL A 32 0.82 -1.68 -0.93
N GLN A 33 0.61 -2.45 -2.00
CA GLN A 33 -0.62 -2.39 -2.81
C GLN A 33 -1.86 -2.66 -1.96
N ARG A 34 -1.83 -3.68 -1.10
CA ARG A 34 -2.97 -4.01 -0.25
C ARG A 34 -3.31 -2.87 0.70
N TYR A 35 -2.30 -2.22 1.25
CA TYR A 35 -2.51 -1.05 2.11
C TYR A 35 -3.19 0.09 1.33
N LEU A 36 -2.68 0.38 0.14
CA LEU A 36 -3.23 1.44 -0.71
C LEU A 36 -4.68 1.13 -1.14
N LEU A 37 -4.96 -0.12 -1.46
CA LEU A 37 -6.32 -0.53 -1.82
C LEU A 37 -7.29 -0.34 -0.67
N ARG A 38 -6.88 -0.58 0.55
CA ARG A 38 -7.72 -0.31 1.72
C ARG A 38 -7.96 1.19 1.91
N LEU A 39 -6.95 2.01 1.72
CA LEU A 39 -7.09 3.46 1.78
C LEU A 39 -8.09 3.97 0.74
N VAL A 40 -7.96 3.52 -0.50
CA VAL A 40 -8.84 3.98 -1.57
C VAL A 40 -10.27 3.47 -1.40
N ARG A 41 -10.45 2.26 -0.86
CA ARG A 41 -11.79 1.75 -0.55
C ARG A 41 -12.47 2.57 0.52
N ILE A 42 -11.74 3.07 1.50
CA ILE A 42 -12.28 3.99 2.49
C ILE A 42 -12.68 5.30 1.81
N GLN A 43 -11.81 5.85 0.98
CA GLN A 43 -12.07 7.09 0.26
C GLN A 43 -13.32 7.00 -0.62
N GLU A 44 -13.48 5.89 -1.34
CA GLU A 44 -14.60 5.67 -2.25
C GLU A 44 -15.81 5.01 -1.58
N LYS A 45 -15.74 4.77 -0.28
CA LYS A 45 -16.81 4.15 0.51
C LYS A 45 -17.21 2.76 -0.01
N ARG A 46 -16.22 1.95 -0.37
CA ARG A 46 -16.37 0.59 -0.88
C ARG A 46 -15.66 -0.41 0.05
N THR A 47 -16.07 -0.44 1.32
CA THR A 47 -15.41 -1.22 2.36
C THR A 47 -15.96 -2.63 2.54
N GLU A 48 -16.96 -3.05 1.77
CA GLU A 48 -17.57 -4.37 1.89
C GLU A 48 -16.57 -5.51 1.70
N ARG A 49 -15.56 -5.30 0.86
CA ARG A 49 -14.52 -6.28 0.59
C ARG A 49 -13.18 -5.92 1.22
N TRP A 50 -13.25 -5.40 2.43
CA TRP A 50 -12.06 -4.92 3.17
C TRP A 50 -10.99 -5.99 3.33
N LEU A 51 -11.40 -7.24 3.68
CA LEU A 51 -10.46 -8.33 3.94
C LEU A 51 -9.86 -8.93 2.67
N THR A 52 -10.52 -8.72 1.54
CA THR A 52 -10.07 -9.19 0.23
C THR A 52 -10.04 -8.00 -0.73
N PRO A 53 -9.09 -7.06 -0.54
CA PRO A 53 -9.17 -5.76 -1.20
C PRO A 53 -9.06 -5.80 -2.73
N THR A 54 -8.54 -6.89 -3.31
CA THR A 54 -8.46 -7.04 -4.77
C THR A 54 -9.71 -7.65 -5.39
N LYS A 55 -10.61 -8.22 -4.57
CA LYS A 55 -11.79 -8.89 -5.09
C LYS A 55 -12.75 -7.90 -5.72
N ALA A 56 -13.18 -8.17 -6.94
CA ALA A 56 -14.09 -7.33 -7.71
C ALA A 56 -13.61 -5.87 -7.82
N LEU A 57 -12.32 -5.66 -7.85
CA LEU A 57 -11.72 -4.34 -7.84
C LEU A 57 -12.14 -3.51 -9.05
N GLU A 58 -12.25 -4.15 -10.21
CA GLU A 58 -12.64 -3.52 -11.47
C GLU A 58 -14.08 -2.96 -11.42
N GLU A 59 -14.93 -3.56 -10.59
CA GLU A 59 -16.30 -3.11 -10.40
C GLU A 59 -16.42 -2.07 -9.29
N ASP A 60 -15.60 -2.23 -8.25
CA ASP A 60 -15.74 -1.44 -7.02
C ASP A 60 -15.07 -0.07 -7.11
N LEU A 61 -13.95 0.04 -7.81
CA LEU A 61 -13.18 1.28 -7.86
C LEU A 61 -13.60 2.15 -9.06
N SER A 62 -13.44 3.47 -8.90
CA SER A 62 -13.55 4.40 -10.01
C SER A 62 -12.47 4.13 -11.04
N PRO A 63 -12.68 4.51 -12.32
CA PRO A 63 -11.65 4.36 -13.35
C PRO A 63 -10.33 5.06 -13.00
N GLU A 64 -10.39 6.22 -12.36
CA GLU A 64 -9.20 6.96 -11.94
C GLU A 64 -8.42 6.19 -10.86
N ALA A 65 -9.11 5.66 -9.87
CA ALA A 65 -8.48 4.89 -8.80
C ALA A 65 -7.87 3.60 -9.34
N TYR A 66 -8.57 2.94 -10.24
CA TYR A 66 -8.07 1.72 -10.86
C TYR A 66 -6.80 2.00 -11.69
N ALA A 67 -6.77 3.11 -12.43
CA ALA A 67 -5.58 3.51 -13.18
C ALA A 67 -4.38 3.78 -12.24
N ARG A 68 -4.63 4.40 -11.09
CA ARG A 68 -3.60 4.61 -10.07
C ARG A 68 -3.07 3.30 -9.53
N TYR A 69 -3.95 2.35 -9.26
CA TYR A 69 -3.55 1.01 -8.82
C TYR A 69 -2.69 0.31 -9.87
N ARG A 70 -3.10 0.37 -11.15
CA ARG A 70 -2.32 -0.24 -12.24
C ARG A 70 -0.89 0.29 -12.29
N ALA A 71 -0.70 1.57 -12.06
CA ALA A 71 0.63 2.16 -12.06
C ALA A 71 1.51 1.64 -10.91
N CYS A 72 0.91 1.06 -9.88
CA CYS A 72 1.62 0.47 -8.74
C CYS A 72 1.92 -1.01 -8.93
N THR A 73 1.70 -1.56 -10.12
CA THR A 73 1.96 -2.98 -10.42
C THR A 73 3.23 -3.10 -11.26
N ALA A 74 3.89 -4.24 -11.14
CA ALA A 74 5.15 -4.47 -11.86
C ALA A 74 5.39 -5.96 -12.06
N SER A 75 6.26 -6.27 -13.03
CA SER A 75 6.86 -7.59 -13.17
C SER A 75 8.17 -7.65 -12.36
N LEU A 76 8.97 -8.67 -12.59
CA LEU A 76 10.30 -8.80 -11.96
C LEU A 76 11.36 -7.91 -12.59
N GLU A 77 11.01 -7.09 -13.57
CA GLU A 77 11.93 -6.15 -14.19
C GLU A 77 12.20 -4.99 -13.25
N GLY A 78 13.50 -4.70 -13.03
CA GLY A 78 13.94 -3.70 -12.05
C GLY A 78 13.38 -2.31 -12.30
N ALA A 79 13.36 -1.86 -13.55
CA ALA A 79 12.82 -0.55 -13.90
C ALA A 79 11.32 -0.45 -13.62
N GLN A 80 10.57 -1.51 -13.90
CA GLN A 80 9.13 -1.55 -13.61
C GLN A 80 8.86 -1.55 -12.11
N LEU A 81 9.65 -2.28 -11.33
CA LEU A 81 9.54 -2.29 -9.88
C LEU A 81 9.79 -0.89 -9.30
N GLU A 82 10.83 -0.23 -9.78
CA GLU A 82 11.17 1.12 -9.34
C GLU A 82 10.04 2.11 -9.64
N ASP A 83 9.51 2.08 -10.85
CA ASP A 83 8.39 2.93 -11.27
C ASP A 83 7.15 2.66 -10.43
N ALA A 84 6.86 1.40 -10.13
CA ALA A 84 5.72 1.02 -9.31
C ALA A 84 5.85 1.53 -7.86
N TYR A 85 7.04 1.46 -7.27
CA TYR A 85 7.28 2.01 -5.95
C TYR A 85 7.11 3.54 -5.92
N HIS A 86 7.60 4.23 -6.93
CA HIS A 86 7.38 5.68 -7.06
C HIS A 86 5.90 6.03 -7.18
N ALA A 87 5.18 5.31 -8.03
CA ALA A 87 3.73 5.52 -8.19
C ALA A 87 2.98 5.26 -6.88
N ALA A 88 3.36 4.21 -6.16
CA ALA A 88 2.76 3.88 -4.87
C ALA A 88 3.01 4.98 -3.84
N TRP A 89 4.19 5.53 -3.80
CA TRP A 89 4.54 6.63 -2.91
C TRP A 89 3.67 7.87 -3.18
N ILE A 90 3.58 8.26 -4.44
CA ILE A 90 2.80 9.44 -4.85
C ILE A 90 1.31 9.24 -4.52
N TRP A 91 0.77 8.09 -4.89
CA TRP A 91 -0.64 7.78 -4.63
C TRP A 91 -0.94 7.67 -3.14
N GLY A 92 -0.08 6.99 -2.40
CA GLY A 92 -0.24 6.84 -0.95
C GLY A 92 -0.28 8.17 -0.23
N ARG A 93 0.59 9.09 -0.59
CA ARG A 93 0.59 10.44 -0.01
C ARG A 93 -0.70 11.19 -0.32
N ALA A 94 -1.18 11.09 -1.56
CA ALA A 94 -2.42 11.73 -1.97
C ALA A 94 -3.62 11.16 -1.20
N LEU A 95 -3.70 9.83 -1.07
CA LEU A 95 -4.78 9.17 -0.34
C LEU A 95 -4.80 9.57 1.14
N ILE A 96 -3.65 9.57 1.78
CA ILE A 96 -3.57 9.95 3.20
C ILE A 96 -3.98 11.40 3.40
N ARG A 97 -3.54 12.29 2.52
CA ARG A 97 -3.91 13.71 2.58
C ARG A 97 -5.41 13.90 2.39
N ASP A 98 -6.00 13.22 1.41
CA ASP A 98 -7.43 13.34 1.12
C ASP A 98 -8.27 12.78 2.27
N LEU A 99 -7.87 11.63 2.82
CA LEU A 99 -8.56 11.05 3.98
C LEU A 99 -8.44 11.93 5.22
N ALA A 100 -7.30 12.58 5.42
CA ALA A 100 -7.12 13.51 6.54
C ALA A 100 -8.06 14.71 6.43
N HIS A 101 -8.44 15.11 5.23
CA HIS A 101 -9.40 16.18 4.99
C HIS A 101 -10.84 15.74 5.27
N ASP A 102 -11.17 14.48 4.95
CA ASP A 102 -12.54 13.97 4.99
C ASP A 102 -12.99 13.54 6.40
N TYR A 103 -12.04 13.28 7.30
CA TYR A 103 -12.32 12.81 8.66
C TYR A 103 -11.95 13.88 9.69
N ASP A 104 -12.72 13.96 10.79
CA ASP A 104 -12.35 14.83 11.90
C ASP A 104 -11.16 14.24 12.68
N VAL A 105 -10.63 14.99 13.66
CA VAL A 105 -9.42 14.60 14.37
C VAL A 105 -9.59 13.25 15.10
N GLU A 106 -10.76 13.02 15.68
CA GLU A 106 -11.05 11.77 16.40
C GLU A 106 -11.15 10.59 15.44
N ASP A 107 -11.90 10.76 14.35
CA ASP A 107 -12.05 9.74 13.32
C ASP A 107 -10.71 9.44 12.66
N GLN A 108 -9.89 10.44 12.40
CA GLN A 108 -8.55 10.29 11.85
C GLN A 108 -7.68 9.44 12.76
N GLY A 109 -7.73 9.68 14.09
CA GLY A 109 -6.96 8.92 15.05
C GLY A 109 -7.35 7.43 15.07
N THR A 110 -8.63 7.15 15.01
CA THR A 110 -9.15 5.78 14.97
C THR A 110 -8.73 5.08 13.66
N LEU A 111 -8.90 5.77 12.54
CA LEU A 111 -8.56 5.27 11.22
C LEU A 111 -7.07 4.93 11.13
N VAL A 112 -6.21 5.84 11.56
CA VAL A 112 -4.76 5.68 11.50
C VAL A 112 -4.33 4.48 12.36
N ARG A 113 -4.88 4.35 13.58
CA ARG A 113 -4.54 3.22 14.46
C ARG A 113 -4.91 1.89 13.84
N LYS A 114 -6.09 1.81 13.19
CA LYS A 114 -6.56 0.61 12.52
C LYS A 114 -5.66 0.21 11.37
N LEU A 115 -5.30 1.18 10.53
CA LEU A 115 -4.46 0.96 9.36
C LEU A 115 -3.02 0.61 9.77
N ASP A 116 -2.46 1.35 10.73
CA ASP A 116 -1.09 1.12 11.19
C ASP A 116 -0.95 -0.23 11.88
N GLY A 117 -1.92 -0.62 12.69
CA GLY A 117 -1.91 -1.92 13.34
C GLY A 117 -1.89 -3.06 12.33
N HIS A 118 -2.79 -3.00 11.35
CA HIS A 118 -2.83 -4.00 10.28
C HIS A 118 -1.53 -4.02 9.48
N PHE A 119 -1.03 -2.85 9.12
CA PHE A 119 0.17 -2.73 8.30
C PHE A 119 1.42 -3.18 9.06
N ALA A 120 1.50 -2.90 10.36
CA ALA A 120 2.58 -3.36 11.21
C ALA A 120 2.64 -4.89 11.27
N ASP A 121 1.48 -5.55 11.38
CA ASP A 121 1.40 -7.01 11.36
C ASP A 121 1.92 -7.59 10.05
N VAL A 122 1.50 -7.03 8.93
CA VAL A 122 1.94 -7.47 7.60
C VAL A 122 3.45 -7.27 7.46
N LEU A 123 3.96 -6.13 7.88
CA LEU A 123 5.39 -5.82 7.79
C LEU A 123 6.21 -6.75 8.69
N CYS A 124 5.71 -7.08 9.87
CA CYS A 124 6.34 -8.01 10.79
C CYS A 124 6.45 -9.40 10.17
N ASP A 125 5.38 -9.90 9.55
CA ASP A 125 5.37 -11.18 8.85
C ASP A 125 6.40 -11.19 7.72
N CYS A 126 6.49 -10.11 6.97
CA CYS A 126 7.44 -9.96 5.88
C CYS A 126 8.89 -10.03 6.39
N LYS A 127 9.20 -9.36 7.52
CA LYS A 127 10.53 -9.40 8.13
C LYS A 127 10.87 -10.79 8.68
N LEU A 128 9.92 -11.47 9.30
CA LEU A 128 10.11 -12.81 9.79
C LEU A 128 10.44 -13.80 8.66
N SER A 129 9.71 -13.69 7.54
CA SER A 129 10.03 -14.48 6.35
C SER A 129 11.44 -14.20 5.85
N GLY A 130 11.91 -12.96 5.93
CA GLY A 130 13.26 -12.58 5.54
C GLY A 130 14.35 -13.15 6.43
N ASN A 131 14.08 -13.32 7.70
CA ASN A 131 15.06 -13.81 8.67
C ASN A 131 15.24 -15.32 8.66
N ARG A 132 14.42 -16.04 7.92
CA ARG A 132 14.54 -17.52 7.79
C ARG A 132 15.59 -17.93 6.78
N ASP A 133 16.02 -17.03 5.96
CA ASP A 133 17.06 -17.24 4.98
C ASP A 133 18.44 -16.95 5.58
#